data_dab9c206aab72b715da3869ee3eca2ef
#
_entry.id   dab9c206aab72b715da3869ee3eca2ef
#
_cell.length_a   1.000
_cell.length_b   1.000
_cell.length_c   1.000
_cell.angle_alpha   90.00
_cell.angle_beta   90.00
_cell.angle_gamma   90.00
#
_symmetry.space_group_name_H-M   'P 1'
#
loop_
_entity.id
_entity.type
_entity.pdbx_description
1 polymer ?
#
loop_
_entity_poly.entity_id
_entity_poly.type
_entity_poly.pdbx_seq_one_letter_code
_entity_poly.pdbx_strand_id
1 'polypeptide(L)'
;MPKTIRNLYDKKLTYDNLMKAHNEGKKGKSLRKEIINFNLKQEEYIMWLYEMLKTGRYKHNGYTEFYVTEPKRRKIEKSRYIDRIVHRWYVDNFLKEYFVKSFINTSYACIENKGMHKACLDVQNAMKHCKRVWNNYYIIKMDVAKYFQNIDKQILYKLLERKIKDKKLQWLTKEILYSNGVEKGLPIRKLYKPMFCKCIFERNGPICKKRAKDKILVSIYG
;
A
#
# COMPACT_ATOMS: atom_id res chain seq x y z
N MET A 1 4.11 -2.00 -22.18
CA MET A 1 2.86 -1.46 -21.62
C MET A 1 2.62 -2.02 -20.23
N PRO A 2 2.19 -1.24 -19.24
CA PRO A 2 1.87 -1.78 -17.92
C PRO A 2 0.69 -2.75 -18.05
N LYS A 3 0.87 -3.98 -17.56
CA LYS A 3 -0.17 -5.02 -17.60
C LYS A 3 -1.42 -4.57 -16.82
N THR A 4 -2.60 -4.74 -17.40
CA THR A 4 -3.89 -4.54 -16.73
C THR A 4 -4.33 -5.83 -16.04
N ILE A 5 -5.04 -5.70 -14.92
CA ILE A 5 -5.59 -6.83 -14.17
C ILE A 5 -6.97 -7.16 -14.73
N ARG A 6 -7.12 -8.36 -15.31
CA ARG A 6 -8.38 -8.85 -15.90
C ARG A 6 -8.62 -10.29 -15.46
N ASN A 7 -9.83 -10.63 -15.05
CA ASN A 7 -10.28 -11.99 -14.72
C ASN A 7 -9.33 -12.77 -13.80
N LEU A 8 -8.74 -12.09 -12.82
CA LEU A 8 -7.81 -12.68 -11.88
C LEU A 8 -8.43 -12.93 -10.51
N TYR A 9 -9.53 -12.27 -10.18
CA TYR A 9 -10.16 -12.35 -8.87
C TYR A 9 -10.46 -13.81 -8.51
N ASP A 10 -11.25 -14.50 -9.31
CA ASP A 10 -11.65 -15.87 -9.05
C ASP A 10 -10.46 -16.85 -9.10
N LYS A 11 -9.48 -16.62 -9.98
CA LYS A 11 -8.27 -17.43 -10.07
C LYS A 11 -7.37 -17.32 -8.82
N LYS A 12 -7.36 -16.16 -8.17
CA LYS A 12 -6.56 -15.90 -6.98
C LYS A 12 -7.34 -16.07 -5.68
N LEU A 13 -8.66 -16.14 -5.74
CA LEU A 13 -9.51 -16.44 -4.60
C LEU A 13 -9.52 -17.95 -4.35
N THR A 14 -8.55 -18.43 -3.61
CA THR A 14 -8.42 -19.81 -3.16
C THR A 14 -8.22 -19.84 -1.65
N TYR A 15 -8.62 -20.96 -1.02
CA TYR A 15 -8.38 -21.21 0.40
C TYR A 15 -6.88 -21.03 0.73
N ASP A 16 -6.01 -21.63 -0.07
CA ASP A 16 -4.56 -21.59 0.14
C ASP A 16 -3.99 -20.18 0.10
N ASN A 17 -4.45 -19.33 -0.81
CA ASN A 17 -4.00 -17.94 -0.89
C ASN A 17 -4.45 -17.10 0.31
N LEU A 18 -5.65 -17.37 0.84
CA LEU A 18 -6.14 -16.73 2.07
C LEU A 18 -5.37 -17.23 3.30
N MET A 19 -5.12 -18.55 3.38
CA MET A 19 -4.30 -19.15 4.42
C MET A 19 -2.86 -18.63 4.38
N LYS A 20 -2.27 -18.50 3.19
CA LYS A 20 -0.96 -17.88 3.01
C LYS A 20 -0.94 -16.43 3.51
N ALA A 21 -1.96 -15.64 3.19
CA ALA A 21 -2.08 -14.27 3.67
C ALA A 21 -2.19 -14.20 5.21
N HIS A 22 -2.91 -15.16 5.83
CA HIS A 22 -2.95 -15.31 7.27
C HIS A 22 -1.57 -15.63 7.85
N ASN A 23 -0.89 -16.65 7.31
CA ASN A 23 0.43 -17.09 7.78
C ASN A 23 1.48 -15.96 7.67
N GLU A 24 1.48 -15.23 6.56
CA GLU A 24 2.34 -14.05 6.40
C GLU A 24 1.94 -12.91 7.36
N GLY A 25 0.65 -12.74 7.62
CA GLY A 25 0.12 -11.70 8.51
C GLY A 25 0.48 -11.88 9.98
N LYS A 26 0.64 -13.15 10.43
CA LYS A 26 0.97 -13.48 11.84
C LYS A 26 2.46 -13.48 12.15
N LYS A 27 3.35 -13.46 11.15
CA LYS A 27 4.81 -13.45 11.37
C LYS A 27 5.24 -12.33 12.33
N GLY A 28 5.98 -12.71 13.37
CA GLY A 28 6.46 -11.80 14.42
C GLY A 28 5.36 -11.22 15.32
N LYS A 29 4.14 -11.78 15.29
CA LYS A 29 2.98 -11.27 16.06
C LYS A 29 2.09 -12.40 16.58
N SER A 30 2.50 -13.64 16.50
CA SER A 30 1.71 -14.84 16.85
C SER A 30 1.14 -14.83 18.27
N LEU A 31 1.85 -14.22 19.22
CA LEU A 31 1.45 -14.11 20.62
C LEU A 31 0.36 -13.04 20.90
N ARG A 32 -0.09 -12.31 19.90
CA ARG A 32 -1.16 -11.31 20.11
C ARG A 32 -2.50 -12.02 20.29
N LYS A 33 -3.25 -11.65 21.34
CA LYS A 33 -4.57 -12.23 21.69
C LYS A 33 -5.51 -12.38 20.49
N GLU A 34 -5.57 -11.37 19.62
CA GLU A 34 -6.41 -11.41 18.40
C GLU A 34 -5.99 -12.51 17.40
N ILE A 35 -4.68 -12.83 17.33
CA ILE A 35 -4.14 -13.85 16.43
C ILE A 35 -4.29 -15.24 17.06
N ILE A 36 -4.06 -15.35 18.38
CA ILE A 36 -4.30 -16.59 19.12
C ILE A 36 -5.76 -17.01 18.97
N ASN A 37 -6.70 -16.09 19.23
CA ASN A 37 -8.13 -16.38 19.09
C ASN A 37 -8.51 -16.76 17.66
N PHE A 38 -7.92 -16.16 16.66
CA PHE A 38 -8.14 -16.52 15.26
C PHE A 38 -7.59 -17.91 14.94
N ASN A 39 -6.39 -18.25 15.45
CA ASN A 39 -5.76 -19.55 15.21
C ASN A 39 -6.57 -20.72 15.77
N LEU A 40 -7.33 -20.53 16.87
CA LEU A 40 -8.17 -21.57 17.45
C LEU A 40 -9.27 -22.08 16.48
N LYS A 41 -9.71 -21.21 15.56
CA LYS A 41 -10.77 -21.48 14.58
C LYS A 41 -10.36 -21.00 13.18
N GLN A 42 -9.08 -21.14 12.84
CA GLN A 42 -8.54 -20.56 11.61
C GLN A 42 -9.21 -21.09 10.35
N GLU A 43 -9.52 -22.38 10.30
CA GLU A 43 -10.13 -23.02 9.13
C GLU A 43 -11.56 -22.53 8.91
N GLU A 44 -12.36 -22.46 9.99
CA GLU A 44 -13.72 -21.91 9.94
C GLU A 44 -13.72 -20.47 9.45
N TYR A 45 -12.84 -19.62 10.02
CA TYR A 45 -12.75 -18.22 9.64
C TYR A 45 -12.26 -18.01 8.20
N ILE A 46 -11.30 -18.80 7.73
CA ILE A 46 -10.81 -18.70 6.37
C ILE A 46 -11.86 -19.19 5.37
N MET A 47 -12.58 -20.29 5.68
CA MET A 47 -13.67 -20.77 4.84
C MET A 47 -14.83 -19.75 4.77
N TRP A 48 -15.23 -19.23 5.92
CA TRP A 48 -16.24 -18.17 5.97
C TRP A 48 -15.82 -16.95 5.12
N LEU A 49 -14.55 -16.54 5.25
CA LEU A 49 -14.01 -15.41 4.49
C LEU A 49 -13.99 -15.69 2.98
N TYR A 50 -13.61 -16.91 2.59
CA TYR A 50 -13.67 -17.37 1.21
C TYR A 50 -15.08 -17.26 0.62
N GLU A 51 -16.09 -17.76 1.33
CA GLU A 51 -17.48 -17.70 0.89
C GLU A 51 -17.99 -16.23 0.81
N MET A 52 -17.67 -15.38 1.78
CA MET A 52 -18.04 -13.97 1.74
C MET A 52 -17.43 -13.23 0.53
N LEU A 53 -16.17 -13.51 0.22
CA LEU A 53 -15.48 -12.92 -0.93
C LEU A 53 -16.02 -13.48 -2.26
N LYS A 54 -16.29 -14.79 -2.33
CA LYS A 54 -16.82 -15.46 -3.52
C LYS A 54 -18.21 -14.95 -3.89
N THR A 55 -19.08 -14.78 -2.90
CA THR A 55 -20.45 -14.30 -3.09
C THR A 55 -20.59 -12.78 -3.19
N GLY A 56 -19.51 -12.03 -3.03
CA GLY A 56 -19.55 -10.56 -3.04
C GLY A 56 -20.25 -9.95 -1.83
N ARG A 57 -20.45 -10.70 -0.75
CA ARG A 57 -21.10 -10.24 0.50
C ARG A 57 -20.14 -9.74 1.56
N TYR A 58 -18.83 -9.79 1.29
CA TYR A 58 -17.85 -9.27 2.22
C TYR A 58 -18.04 -7.77 2.46
N LYS A 59 -18.11 -7.42 3.75
CA LYS A 59 -18.06 -6.02 4.21
C LYS A 59 -16.96 -5.88 5.24
N HIS A 60 -16.30 -4.74 5.24
CA HIS A 60 -15.25 -4.46 6.20
C HIS A 60 -15.82 -4.34 7.62
N ASN A 61 -15.21 -5.01 8.61
CA ASN A 61 -15.73 -5.11 9.97
C ASN A 61 -15.42 -3.90 10.87
N GLY A 62 -15.04 -2.77 10.26
CA GLY A 62 -14.77 -1.53 10.99
C GLY A 62 -13.36 -1.48 11.60
N TYR A 63 -13.17 -0.50 12.49
CA TYR A 63 -11.88 -0.14 13.09
C TYR A 63 -11.97 -0.10 14.60
N THR A 64 -10.87 -0.45 15.26
CA THR A 64 -10.59 -0.13 16.65
C THR A 64 -9.68 1.09 16.68
N GLU A 65 -10.07 2.11 17.41
CA GLU A 65 -9.31 3.35 17.55
C GLU A 65 -8.48 3.33 18.83
N PHE A 66 -7.26 3.82 18.75
CA PHE A 66 -6.40 4.07 19.90
C PHE A 66 -5.43 5.21 19.61
N TYR A 67 -4.90 5.81 20.66
CA TYR A 67 -3.94 6.88 20.56
C TYR A 67 -2.53 6.38 20.83
N VAL A 68 -1.56 6.86 20.05
CA VAL A 68 -0.13 6.72 20.30
C VAL A 68 0.40 8.10 20.58
N THR A 69 1.16 8.25 21.68
CA THR A 69 1.63 9.56 22.17
C THR A 69 3.02 9.92 21.71
N GLU A 70 3.86 8.92 21.38
CA GLU A 70 5.25 9.15 20.98
C GLU A 70 5.45 9.00 19.46
N PRO A 71 6.24 9.88 18.85
CA PRO A 71 6.81 11.16 19.31
C PRO A 71 5.78 12.30 19.34
N LYS A 72 4.59 12.11 18.80
CA LYS A 72 3.44 13.02 18.79
C LYS A 72 2.15 12.24 18.92
N ARG A 73 1.19 12.79 19.66
CA ARG A 73 -0.14 12.18 19.80
C ARG A 73 -0.79 11.99 18.43
N ARG A 74 -1.12 10.74 18.11
CA ARG A 74 -1.76 10.36 16.83
C ARG A 74 -2.90 9.39 17.10
N LYS A 75 -4.03 9.63 16.49
CA LYS A 75 -5.14 8.68 16.43
C LYS A 75 -4.81 7.59 15.42
N ILE A 76 -4.88 6.34 15.84
CA ILE A 76 -4.61 5.16 15.00
C ILE A 76 -5.90 4.36 14.85
N GLU A 77 -6.32 4.14 13.64
CA GLU A 77 -7.43 3.27 13.28
C GLU A 77 -6.87 1.90 12.86
N LYS A 78 -7.17 0.87 13.63
CA LYS A 78 -6.71 -0.50 13.40
C LYS A 78 -7.88 -1.35 12.90
N SER A 79 -7.79 -1.91 11.69
CA SER A 79 -8.77 -2.89 11.18
C SER A 79 -8.74 -4.16 12.03
N ARG A 80 -9.87 -4.86 12.12
CA ARG A 80 -9.94 -6.19 12.73
C ARG A 80 -9.01 -7.18 12.02
N TYR A 81 -8.60 -8.24 12.72
CA TYR A 81 -7.61 -9.17 12.18
C TYR A 81 -8.05 -9.83 10.88
N ILE A 82 -9.31 -10.20 10.79
CA ILE A 82 -9.91 -10.81 9.60
C ILE A 82 -9.82 -9.90 8.37
N ASP A 83 -10.08 -8.60 8.52
CA ASP A 83 -9.95 -7.63 7.44
C ASP A 83 -8.49 -7.44 7.00
N ARG A 84 -7.54 -7.59 7.94
CA ARG A 84 -6.11 -7.53 7.61
C ARG A 84 -5.65 -8.70 6.76
N ILE A 85 -6.29 -9.88 6.88
CA ILE A 85 -6.05 -11.02 5.98
C ILE A 85 -6.51 -10.67 4.57
N VAL A 86 -7.72 -10.11 4.40
CA VAL A 86 -8.22 -9.65 3.10
C VAL A 86 -7.29 -8.60 2.49
N HIS A 87 -6.89 -7.60 3.29
CA HIS A 87 -5.95 -6.57 2.82
C HIS A 87 -4.61 -7.16 2.39
N ARG A 88 -4.11 -8.16 3.11
CA ARG A 88 -2.85 -8.84 2.78
C ARG A 88 -2.99 -9.62 1.49
N TRP A 89 -4.04 -10.44 1.39
CA TRP A 89 -4.35 -11.20 0.18
C TRP A 89 -4.50 -10.28 -1.04
N TYR A 90 -5.23 -9.16 -0.88
CA TYR A 90 -5.41 -8.16 -1.94
C TYR A 90 -4.08 -7.54 -2.40
N VAL A 91 -3.22 -7.15 -1.47
CA VAL A 91 -1.92 -6.55 -1.80
C VAL A 91 -1.00 -7.57 -2.48
N ASP A 92 -0.87 -8.76 -1.90
CA ASP A 92 0.11 -9.73 -2.36
C ASP A 92 -0.24 -10.33 -3.73
N ASN A 93 -1.54 -10.54 -4.03
CA ASN A 93 -1.97 -11.15 -5.28
C ASN A 93 -2.26 -10.15 -6.41
N PHE A 94 -2.60 -8.90 -6.11
CA PHE A 94 -3.03 -7.95 -7.13
C PHE A 94 -2.19 -6.68 -7.18
N LEU A 95 -1.79 -6.11 -6.05
CA LEU A 95 -1.09 -4.82 -6.09
C LEU A 95 0.39 -4.97 -6.35
N LYS A 96 1.08 -5.86 -5.63
CA LYS A 96 2.54 -6.00 -5.74
C LYS A 96 2.98 -6.32 -7.16
N GLU A 97 2.39 -7.32 -7.78
CA GLU A 97 2.81 -7.80 -9.09
C GLU A 97 2.62 -6.74 -10.20
N TYR A 98 1.52 -5.99 -10.13
CA TYR A 98 1.09 -5.11 -11.22
C TYR A 98 1.52 -3.65 -11.04
N PHE A 99 1.68 -3.20 -9.81
CA PHE A 99 2.00 -1.80 -9.54
C PHE A 99 3.48 -1.56 -9.26
N VAL A 100 4.19 -2.48 -8.57
CA VAL A 100 5.62 -2.29 -8.25
C VAL A 100 6.46 -2.11 -9.52
N LYS A 101 6.14 -2.85 -10.58
CA LYS A 101 6.84 -2.74 -11.88
C LYS A 101 6.68 -1.38 -12.56
N SER A 102 5.66 -0.60 -12.19
CA SER A 102 5.44 0.74 -12.73
C SER A 102 6.06 1.85 -11.90
N PHE A 103 6.62 1.52 -10.73
CA PHE A 103 7.21 2.51 -9.85
C PHE A 103 8.56 3.01 -10.37
N ILE A 104 8.83 4.30 -10.13
CA ILE A 104 10.12 4.88 -10.48
C ILE A 104 11.25 4.17 -9.74
N ASN A 105 12.42 4.06 -10.40
CA ASN A 105 13.55 3.32 -9.83
C ASN A 105 14.04 3.89 -8.50
N THR A 106 13.85 5.17 -8.25
CA THR A 106 14.23 5.87 -7.01
C THR A 106 13.15 5.76 -5.91
N SER A 107 12.16 4.88 -6.07
CA SER A 107 11.20 4.54 -5.01
C SER A 107 11.71 3.39 -4.16
N TYR A 108 11.85 3.58 -2.85
CA TYR A 108 12.49 2.61 -1.94
C TYR A 108 11.54 1.98 -0.93
N ALA A 109 10.49 2.68 -0.51
CA ALA A 109 9.60 2.19 0.52
C ALA A 109 8.73 1.01 0.04
N CYS A 110 8.62 -0.04 0.84
CA CYS A 110 7.76 -1.22 0.62
C CYS A 110 8.03 -1.98 -0.70
N ILE A 111 9.27 -1.96 -1.19
CA ILE A 111 9.72 -2.74 -2.34
C ILE A 111 10.78 -3.72 -1.85
N GLU A 112 10.66 -4.98 -2.25
CA GLU A 112 11.64 -6.02 -1.95
C GLU A 112 13.02 -5.64 -2.49
N ASN A 113 14.07 -5.96 -1.75
CA ASN A 113 15.47 -5.62 -2.06
C ASN A 113 15.76 -4.11 -2.17
N LYS A 114 14.81 -3.27 -1.78
CA LYS A 114 14.98 -1.83 -1.58
C LYS A 114 14.55 -1.46 -0.16
N GLY A 115 15.13 -0.43 0.38
CA GLY A 115 14.83 0.01 1.73
C GLY A 115 15.64 1.26 2.06
N MET A 116 15.61 1.68 3.31
CA MET A 116 16.30 2.89 3.76
C MET A 116 17.82 2.83 3.47
N HIS A 117 18.48 1.70 3.73
CA HIS A 117 19.92 1.54 3.45
C HIS A 117 20.26 1.74 1.96
N LYS A 118 19.49 1.08 1.07
CA LYS A 118 19.69 1.25 -0.38
C LYS A 118 19.44 2.70 -0.81
N ALA A 119 18.41 3.33 -0.26
CA ALA A 119 18.11 4.74 -0.52
C ALA A 119 19.26 5.66 -0.09
N CYS A 120 19.83 5.46 1.11
CA CYS A 120 20.95 6.25 1.60
C CYS A 120 22.19 6.09 0.71
N LEU A 121 22.51 4.85 0.30
CA LEU A 121 23.63 4.59 -0.61
C LEU A 121 23.44 5.26 -1.97
N ASP A 122 22.25 5.18 -2.56
CA ASP A 122 21.98 5.78 -3.86
C ASP A 122 22.02 7.31 -3.78
N VAL A 123 21.54 7.92 -2.70
CA VAL A 123 21.68 9.37 -2.46
C VAL A 123 23.15 9.74 -2.29
N GLN A 124 23.92 9.00 -1.50
CA GLN A 124 25.34 9.25 -1.30
C GLN A 124 26.12 9.20 -2.63
N ASN A 125 25.84 8.20 -3.46
CA ASN A 125 26.46 8.06 -4.78
C ASN A 125 26.07 9.22 -5.70
N ALA A 126 24.80 9.64 -5.67
CA ALA A 126 24.34 10.79 -6.41
C ALA A 126 25.04 12.09 -5.97
N MET A 127 25.19 12.29 -4.66
CA MET A 127 25.92 13.45 -4.11
C MET A 127 27.41 13.46 -4.55
N LYS A 128 28.10 12.31 -4.48
CA LYS A 128 29.46 12.17 -4.96
C LYS A 128 29.57 12.50 -6.46
N HIS A 129 28.62 12.03 -7.26
CA HIS A 129 28.54 12.34 -8.69
C HIS A 129 28.34 13.85 -8.93
N CYS A 130 27.39 14.47 -8.23
CA CYS A 130 27.11 15.89 -8.34
C CYS A 130 28.35 16.74 -7.97
N LYS A 131 29.03 16.40 -6.86
CA LYS A 131 30.25 17.09 -6.43
C LYS A 131 31.39 17.01 -7.48
N ARG A 132 31.46 15.89 -8.19
CA ARG A 132 32.51 15.69 -9.24
C ARG A 132 32.20 16.45 -10.52
N VAL A 133 30.91 16.58 -10.89
CA VAL A 133 30.47 17.15 -12.17
C VAL A 133 30.19 18.65 -12.08
N TRP A 134 29.71 19.09 -10.88
CA TRP A 134 29.34 20.49 -10.66
C TRP A 134 30.04 21.03 -9.42
N ASN A 135 30.55 22.24 -9.53
CA ASN A 135 31.17 22.91 -8.38
C ASN A 135 30.21 23.19 -7.26
N ASN A 136 28.99 23.61 -7.59
CA ASN A 136 27.91 23.88 -6.65
C ASN A 136 26.69 23.05 -6.97
N TYR A 137 26.05 22.46 -5.95
CA TYR A 137 24.78 21.75 -6.06
C TYR A 137 23.95 21.94 -4.80
N TYR A 138 22.66 21.86 -4.96
CA TYR A 138 21.70 22.01 -3.87
C TYR A 138 20.91 20.73 -3.63
N ILE A 139 20.58 20.44 -2.39
CA ILE A 139 19.74 19.30 -1.99
C ILE A 139 18.43 19.88 -1.48
N ILE A 140 17.31 19.54 -2.13
CA ILE A 140 15.98 19.95 -1.72
C ILE A 140 15.31 18.76 -1.06
N LYS A 141 14.95 18.89 0.23
CA LYS A 141 14.12 17.92 0.95
C LYS A 141 12.67 18.41 0.95
N MET A 142 11.78 17.64 0.38
CA MET A 142 10.35 17.93 0.34
C MET A 142 9.55 16.87 1.06
N ASP A 143 8.52 17.29 1.81
CA ASP A 143 7.55 16.39 2.44
C ASP A 143 6.13 16.93 2.24
N VAL A 144 5.16 16.04 2.14
CA VAL A 144 3.76 16.43 1.97
C VAL A 144 3.05 16.40 3.31
N ALA A 145 2.66 17.58 3.79
CA ALA A 145 1.95 17.70 5.06
C ALA A 145 0.62 16.91 5.06
N LYS A 146 0.42 16.12 6.11
CA LYS A 146 -0.81 15.34 6.32
C LYS A 146 -1.22 14.52 5.09
N TYR A 147 -0.26 14.01 4.32
CA TYR A 147 -0.49 13.36 3.04
C TYR A 147 -1.63 12.35 3.08
N PHE A 148 -1.59 11.44 4.03
CA PHE A 148 -2.58 10.36 4.12
C PHE A 148 -3.98 10.81 4.52
N GLN A 149 -4.11 11.93 5.21
CA GLN A 149 -5.38 12.50 5.61
C GLN A 149 -6.04 13.26 4.45
N ASN A 150 -5.24 13.76 3.51
CA ASN A 150 -5.68 14.59 2.39
C ASN A 150 -5.89 13.82 1.09
N ILE A 151 -5.69 12.48 1.09
CA ILE A 151 -5.91 11.69 -0.12
C ILE A 151 -7.40 11.69 -0.48
N ASP A 152 -7.70 12.18 -1.68
CA ASP A 152 -9.02 12.07 -2.28
C ASP A 152 -9.21 10.63 -2.80
N LYS A 153 -10.20 9.93 -2.25
CA LYS A 153 -10.46 8.52 -2.59
C LYS A 153 -11.06 8.33 -3.97
N GLN A 154 -11.81 9.32 -4.46
CA GLN A 154 -12.38 9.26 -5.81
C GLN A 154 -11.26 9.33 -6.86
N ILE A 155 -10.31 10.26 -6.67
CA ILE A 155 -9.14 10.36 -7.54
C ILE A 155 -8.31 9.09 -7.47
N LEU A 156 -8.05 8.59 -6.27
CA LEU A 156 -7.31 7.33 -6.07
C LEU A 156 -8.02 6.15 -6.75
N TYR A 157 -9.34 6.02 -6.57
CA TYR A 157 -10.12 4.96 -7.19
C TYR A 157 -10.05 5.02 -8.71
N LYS A 158 -10.23 6.19 -9.32
CA LYS A 158 -10.10 6.39 -10.77
C LYS A 158 -8.72 5.97 -11.31
N LEU A 159 -7.65 6.21 -10.53
CA LEU A 159 -6.30 5.78 -10.88
C LEU A 159 -6.14 4.25 -10.85
N LEU A 160 -6.70 3.60 -9.84
CA LEU A 160 -6.68 2.15 -9.70
C LEU A 160 -7.53 1.46 -10.78
N GLU A 161 -8.71 2.00 -11.07
CA GLU A 161 -9.64 1.48 -12.09
C GLU A 161 -9.04 1.44 -13.51
N ARG A 162 -8.11 2.34 -13.82
CA ARG A 162 -7.38 2.29 -15.10
C ARG A 162 -6.60 0.99 -15.28
N LYS A 163 -6.04 0.45 -14.20
CA LYS A 163 -5.27 -0.81 -14.22
C LYS A 163 -6.11 -2.03 -13.84
N ILE A 164 -7.11 -1.86 -12.97
CA ILE A 164 -7.99 -2.92 -12.50
C ILE A 164 -9.24 -2.95 -13.37
N LYS A 165 -9.34 -3.93 -14.27
CA LYS A 165 -10.49 -4.12 -15.17
C LYS A 165 -11.41 -5.27 -14.77
N ASP A 166 -11.04 -6.00 -13.72
CA ASP A 166 -11.84 -7.06 -13.10
C ASP A 166 -12.92 -6.44 -12.20
N LYS A 167 -14.19 -6.66 -12.52
CA LYS A 167 -15.34 -6.05 -11.82
C LYS A 167 -15.42 -6.46 -10.34
N LYS A 168 -15.15 -7.74 -10.01
CA LYS A 168 -15.14 -8.23 -8.63
C LYS A 168 -14.01 -7.57 -7.84
N LEU A 169 -12.85 -7.41 -8.45
CA LEU A 169 -11.72 -6.73 -7.83
C LEU A 169 -11.96 -5.22 -7.66
N GLN A 170 -12.67 -4.58 -8.60
CA GLN A 170 -13.10 -3.19 -8.46
C GLN A 170 -14.05 -3.01 -7.27
N TRP A 171 -15.03 -3.91 -7.12
CA TRP A 171 -15.92 -3.94 -5.96
C TRP A 171 -15.11 -4.04 -4.65
N LEU A 172 -14.22 -5.03 -4.53
CA LEU A 172 -13.39 -5.18 -3.33
C LEU A 172 -12.50 -3.95 -3.07
N THR A 173 -11.98 -3.34 -4.13
CA THR A 173 -11.19 -2.10 -4.02
C THR A 173 -12.01 -0.96 -3.41
N LYS A 174 -13.28 -0.81 -3.81
CA LYS A 174 -14.22 0.16 -3.22
C LYS A 174 -14.46 -0.14 -1.74
N GLU A 175 -14.80 -1.40 -1.39
CA GLU A 175 -14.99 -1.82 0.00
C GLU A 175 -13.78 -1.48 0.88
N ILE A 176 -12.57 -1.72 0.39
CA ILE A 176 -11.35 -1.41 1.13
C ILE A 176 -11.12 0.09 1.26
N LEU A 177 -11.34 0.87 0.21
CA LEU A 177 -11.10 2.32 0.20
C LEU A 177 -12.09 3.08 1.09
N TYR A 178 -13.37 2.74 0.97
CA TYR A 178 -14.45 3.46 1.66
C TYR A 178 -14.82 2.86 3.02
N SER A 179 -14.07 1.88 3.50
CA SER A 179 -14.32 1.14 4.73
C SER A 179 -14.41 1.98 6.02
N ASN A 180 -13.96 3.23 6.02
CA ASN A 180 -14.08 4.15 7.17
C ASN A 180 -15.19 5.20 7.01
N GLY A 181 -16.03 5.10 5.97
CA GLY A 181 -17.19 5.97 5.78
C GLY A 181 -16.91 7.43 5.40
N VAL A 182 -15.64 7.81 5.21
CA VAL A 182 -15.27 9.19 4.83
C VAL A 182 -14.72 9.24 3.40
N GLU A 183 -14.93 10.35 2.71
CA GLU A 183 -14.48 10.52 1.31
C GLU A 183 -12.98 10.83 1.19
N LYS A 184 -12.41 11.51 2.18
CA LYS A 184 -11.00 11.88 2.20
C LYS A 184 -10.22 11.10 3.26
N GLY A 185 -8.96 10.85 2.97
CA GLY A 185 -8.03 10.20 3.89
C GLY A 185 -8.08 8.68 3.88
N LEU A 186 -6.93 8.08 4.08
CA LEU A 186 -6.77 6.64 4.27
C LEU A 186 -6.40 6.36 5.72
N PRO A 187 -7.05 5.39 6.40
CA PRO A 187 -6.74 5.03 7.79
C PRO A 187 -5.26 4.69 7.96
N ILE A 188 -4.66 5.21 9.03
CA ILE A 188 -3.24 5.00 9.35
C ILE A 188 -3.01 3.50 9.67
N ARG A 189 -1.91 2.92 9.17
CA ARG A 189 -1.47 1.52 9.33
C ARG A 189 -2.17 0.46 8.48
N LYS A 190 -2.63 0.77 7.29
CA LYS A 190 -3.05 -0.25 6.34
C LYS A 190 -1.91 -0.72 5.44
N LEU A 191 -1.85 -2.02 5.17
CA LEU A 191 -0.80 -2.66 4.37
C LEU A 191 -0.72 -2.11 2.94
N TYR A 192 -1.87 -1.79 2.35
CA TYR A 192 -1.98 -1.27 0.98
C TYR A 192 -1.65 0.21 0.84
N LYS A 193 -1.57 0.94 1.95
CA LYS A 193 -1.36 2.39 1.99
C LYS A 193 -0.12 2.85 1.20
N PRO A 194 1.07 2.28 1.40
CA PRO A 194 2.24 2.68 0.63
C PRO A 194 2.07 2.43 -0.87
N MET A 195 1.38 1.35 -1.25
CA MET A 195 1.13 1.01 -2.65
C MET A 195 0.18 2.00 -3.31
N PHE A 196 -0.93 2.34 -2.64
CA PHE A 196 -1.88 3.33 -3.14
C PHE A 196 -1.28 4.73 -3.23
N CYS A 197 -0.50 5.11 -2.23
CA CYS A 197 0.17 6.41 -2.23
C CYS A 197 1.15 6.55 -3.40
N LYS A 198 1.92 5.50 -3.68
CA LYS A 198 2.82 5.49 -4.83
C LYS A 198 2.08 5.63 -6.16
N CYS A 199 0.88 5.04 -6.30
CA CYS A 199 0.06 5.22 -7.51
C CYS A 199 -0.29 6.70 -7.78
N ILE A 200 -0.52 7.48 -6.72
CA ILE A 200 -0.81 8.93 -6.84
C ILE A 200 0.47 9.69 -7.19
N PHE A 201 1.57 9.43 -6.48
CA PHE A 201 2.82 10.14 -6.71
C PHE A 201 3.41 9.91 -8.09
N GLU A 202 3.30 8.69 -8.63
CA GLU A 202 3.88 8.39 -9.93
C GLU A 202 3.19 9.04 -11.10
N ARG A 203 1.91 9.39 -10.93
CA ARG A 203 1.23 10.24 -11.92
C ARG A 203 1.81 11.66 -11.92
N ASN A 204 2.25 12.16 -10.76
CA ASN A 204 2.79 13.51 -10.59
C ASN A 204 4.33 13.54 -10.67
N GLY A 205 5.00 12.40 -10.49
CA GLY A 205 6.46 12.28 -10.51
C GLY A 205 7.15 12.76 -11.80
N PRO A 206 6.56 12.54 -13.01
CA PRO A 206 7.10 13.11 -14.24
C PRO A 206 7.04 14.62 -14.31
N ILE A 207 6.19 15.28 -13.51
CA ILE A 207 6.08 16.75 -13.50
C ILE A 207 7.36 17.40 -12.98
N CYS A 208 7.96 16.83 -11.94
CA CYS A 208 9.26 17.30 -11.46
C CYS A 208 10.38 17.08 -12.49
N LYS A 209 10.33 15.97 -13.26
CA LYS A 209 11.32 15.67 -14.31
C LYS A 209 11.14 16.51 -15.57
N LYS A 210 9.92 16.90 -15.95
CA LYS A 210 9.63 17.61 -17.20
C LYS A 210 9.91 19.10 -17.14
N ARG A 211 9.88 19.72 -15.94
CA ARG A 211 10.11 21.16 -15.79
C ARG A 211 11.54 21.55 -15.44
N ALA A 212 12.35 20.60 -15.02
CA ALA A 212 13.75 20.87 -14.72
C ALA A 212 14.61 20.44 -15.93
N LYS A 213 14.96 21.37 -16.77
CA LYS A 213 16.09 21.23 -17.72
C LYS A 213 17.39 21.02 -16.95
N ASP A 214 17.44 21.37 -15.67
CA ASP A 214 18.56 21.16 -14.77
C ASP A 214 18.27 19.93 -13.89
N LYS A 215 19.23 19.06 -13.80
CA LYS A 215 19.25 17.72 -13.27
C LYS A 215 18.84 17.64 -11.80
N ILE A 216 17.55 17.52 -11.50
CA ILE A 216 17.03 17.31 -10.14
C ILE A 216 16.92 15.82 -9.87
N LEU A 217 17.62 15.33 -8.86
CA LEU A 217 17.43 13.99 -8.34
C LEU A 217 16.34 14.02 -7.26
N VAL A 218 15.15 13.53 -7.57
CA VAL A 218 14.07 13.40 -6.58
C VAL A 218 14.06 11.98 -6.03
N SER A 219 14.40 11.85 -4.75
CA SER A 219 14.20 10.62 -3.99
C SER A 219 12.95 10.77 -3.12
N ILE A 220 11.96 9.90 -3.30
CA ILE A 220 10.72 9.91 -2.51
C ILE A 220 10.92 8.96 -1.34
N TYR A 221 11.09 9.50 -0.14
CA TYR A 221 11.01 8.78 1.12
C TYR A 221 9.55 8.83 1.60
N GLY A 222 8.97 7.68 1.82
CA GLY A 222 7.65 7.53 2.43
C GLY A 222 7.71 6.55 3.58
#